data_aee18c82f6061d2ec71359a81042d847
#
_entry.id   aee18c82f6061d2ec71359a81042d847
#
_cell.length_a   1.000
_cell.length_b   1.000
_cell.length_c   1.000
_cell.angle_alpha   90.00
_cell.angle_beta   90.00
_cell.angle_gamma   90.00
#
_symmetry.space_group_name_H-M   'P 1'
#
loop_
_entity.id
_entity.type
_entity.pdbx_description
1 polymer ?
#
loop_
_entity_poly.entity_id
_entity_poly.type
_entity_poly.pdbx_seq_one_letter_code
_entity_poly.pdbx_strand_id
1 'polypeptide(L)'
;MKLKSIKTVIVSLTVAGVTFLAISWGPFGHEHINKAAVLALPEPIRTFFYNHIDFVTQESTVPDLRKYTLRDNAEKPRHFIDLENYGASDTIPKTSELAKKKYDEKFLSSNGILPWYIQDVMVKLTKAFKDKRKTEILFLAADLGHYIGDAHMPLHTAVNHDGLLTNQKGIHALWEARIPEMFGKDYNFHTEDAKYITNIEATTWSIINDSHSLIAPLLLADKNLRDAIGVDKMYNLDVKGAIAKNKFNDLIHTDDYVKRYNQALNGMVEKQLRKAIVMTSSYWYTAWVNAGKPDLSSLDTPEQTERNKENLKADLKLWSQGKLFGLESEKDFD
;
A
#
# COMPACT_ATOMS: atom_id res chain seq x y z
N MET A 1 61.08 9.37 36.26
CA MET A 1 60.24 8.44 35.48
C MET A 1 58.85 9.05 35.38
N LYS A 2 58.48 9.61 34.22
CA LYS A 2 57.18 10.31 34.00
C LYS A 2 56.18 9.34 33.41
N LEU A 3 55.08 9.07 34.13
CA LEU A 3 53.94 8.32 33.59
C LEU A 3 53.18 9.19 32.54
N LYS A 4 53.03 8.68 31.32
CA LYS A 4 52.20 9.26 30.31
C LYS A 4 50.75 8.80 30.53
N SER A 5 49.86 9.77 30.69
CA SER A 5 48.40 9.60 30.72
C SER A 5 47.90 9.16 29.37
N ILE A 6 47.23 8.01 29.31
CA ILE A 6 46.49 7.54 28.13
C ILE A 6 45.10 8.19 28.18
N LYS A 7 44.84 9.10 27.26
CA LYS A 7 43.50 9.66 27.06
C LYS A 7 42.64 8.62 26.27
N THR A 8 41.67 8.06 26.97
CA THR A 8 40.65 7.21 26.35
C THR A 8 39.75 8.10 25.50
N VAL A 9 39.78 7.92 24.18
CA VAL A 9 38.83 8.54 23.23
C VAL A 9 37.60 7.66 23.22
N ILE A 10 36.51 8.15 23.82
CA ILE A 10 35.18 7.54 23.69
C ILE A 10 34.65 7.95 22.31
N VAL A 11 34.64 7.00 21.40
CA VAL A 11 33.96 7.14 20.12
C VAL A 11 32.49 6.88 20.39
N SER A 12 31.67 7.93 20.44
CA SER A 12 30.24 7.83 20.48
C SER A 12 29.78 7.36 19.10
N LEU A 13 29.38 6.09 18.97
CA LEU A 13 28.60 5.62 17.83
C LEU A 13 27.19 6.23 17.95
N THR A 14 26.95 7.26 17.20
CA THR A 14 25.55 7.69 16.89
C THR A 14 24.93 6.61 16.00
N VAL A 15 24.07 5.82 16.59
CA VAL A 15 23.15 4.94 15.84
C VAL A 15 22.29 5.88 14.99
N ALA A 16 22.55 5.90 13.69
CA ALA A 16 21.68 6.56 12.73
C ALA A 16 20.35 5.79 12.73
N GLY A 17 19.34 6.36 13.36
CA GLY A 17 17.98 5.84 13.31
C GLY A 17 17.56 5.67 11.84
N VAL A 18 17.10 4.50 11.49
CA VAL A 18 16.50 4.21 10.19
C VAL A 18 15.27 5.08 10.08
N THR A 19 15.37 6.09 9.24
CA THR A 19 14.29 7.07 9.00
C THR A 19 13.31 6.43 8.06
N PHE A 20 12.15 6.03 8.56
CA PHE A 20 11.02 5.62 7.72
C PHE A 20 10.64 6.78 6.80
N LEU A 21 10.67 6.49 5.52
CA LEU A 21 10.20 7.35 4.44
C LEU A 21 8.68 7.30 4.43
N ALA A 22 7.98 8.42 4.52
CA ALA A 22 6.56 8.49 4.28
C ALA A 22 6.34 8.31 2.77
N ILE A 23 5.84 7.14 2.39
CA ILE A 23 5.79 6.71 1.00
C ILE A 23 4.58 5.82 0.87
N SER A 24 3.67 6.15 -0.07
CA SER A 24 2.51 5.37 -0.52
C SER A 24 1.78 4.63 0.63
N TRP A 25 0.51 4.73 0.82
CA TRP A 25 -0.27 4.21 1.99
C TRP A 25 0.49 4.17 3.34
N GLY A 26 1.76 4.62 3.37
CA GLY A 26 2.74 4.37 4.41
C GLY A 26 2.92 2.87 4.69
N PRO A 27 3.88 2.45 5.49
CA PRO A 27 3.97 1.06 5.93
C PRO A 27 2.65 0.56 6.51
N PHE A 28 1.95 1.41 7.26
CA PHE A 28 0.66 1.09 7.88
C PHE A 28 -0.37 0.53 6.89
N GLY A 29 -0.63 1.21 5.77
CA GLY A 29 -1.68 0.80 4.84
C GLY A 29 -1.35 -0.51 4.12
N HIS A 30 -0.16 -0.63 3.53
CA HIS A 30 0.26 -1.84 2.81
C HIS A 30 0.33 -3.07 3.71
N GLU A 31 0.89 -2.93 4.91
CA GLU A 31 0.97 -4.02 5.89
C GLU A 31 -0.44 -4.49 6.30
N HIS A 32 -1.36 -3.57 6.60
CA HIS A 32 -2.72 -3.93 6.97
C HIS A 32 -3.51 -4.55 5.82
N ILE A 33 -3.33 -4.08 4.58
CA ILE A 33 -3.94 -4.69 3.39
C ILE A 33 -3.50 -6.15 3.27
N ASN A 34 -2.20 -6.43 3.25
CA ASN A 34 -1.69 -7.78 3.05
C ASN A 34 -2.06 -8.70 4.22
N LYS A 35 -1.88 -8.23 5.46
CA LYS A 35 -2.20 -9.02 6.66
C LYS A 35 -3.69 -9.40 6.71
N ALA A 36 -4.59 -8.45 6.48
CA ALA A 36 -6.03 -8.73 6.46
C ALA A 36 -6.44 -9.60 5.27
N ALA A 37 -5.80 -9.43 4.10
CA ALA A 37 -6.08 -10.25 2.93
C ALA A 37 -5.80 -11.75 3.16
N VAL A 38 -4.81 -12.10 4.01
CA VAL A 38 -4.55 -13.50 4.40
C VAL A 38 -5.77 -14.12 5.08
N LEU A 39 -6.43 -13.37 5.98
CA LEU A 39 -7.60 -13.89 6.72
C LEU A 39 -8.84 -14.04 5.83
N ALA A 40 -8.95 -13.28 4.76
CA ALA A 40 -10.03 -13.36 3.79
C ALA A 40 -9.89 -14.54 2.80
N LEU A 41 -8.74 -15.23 2.75
CA LEU A 41 -8.53 -16.37 1.87
C LEU A 41 -9.32 -17.60 2.34
N PRO A 42 -9.76 -18.49 1.44
CA PRO A 42 -10.30 -19.80 1.82
C PRO A 42 -9.18 -20.81 2.13
N GLU A 43 -9.53 -21.91 2.82
CA GLU A 43 -8.62 -23.04 2.94
C GLU A 43 -8.47 -23.78 1.58
N PRO A 44 -7.32 -24.44 1.31
CA PRO A 44 -6.12 -24.53 2.15
C PRO A 44 -5.09 -23.39 1.95
N ILE A 45 -5.34 -22.48 0.99
CA ILE A 45 -4.40 -21.40 0.65
C ILE A 45 -4.21 -20.44 1.84
N ARG A 46 -5.24 -20.23 2.67
CA ARG A 46 -5.14 -19.42 3.90
C ARG A 46 -4.06 -19.94 4.83
N THR A 47 -4.07 -21.23 5.14
CA THR A 47 -3.08 -21.86 6.01
C THR A 47 -1.66 -21.63 5.50
N PHE A 48 -1.41 -21.78 4.20
CA PHE A 48 -0.11 -21.50 3.60
C PHE A 48 0.32 -20.03 3.80
N PHE A 49 -0.53 -19.07 3.47
CA PHE A 49 -0.20 -17.65 3.65
C PHE A 49 -0.09 -17.25 5.13
N TYR A 50 -0.90 -17.84 5.99
CA TYR A 50 -0.83 -17.56 7.44
C TYR A 50 0.48 -18.06 8.06
N ASN A 51 1.03 -19.17 7.58
CA ASN A 51 2.36 -19.64 7.98
C ASN A 51 3.48 -18.63 7.63
N HIS A 52 3.20 -17.68 6.74
CA HIS A 52 4.14 -16.65 6.27
C HIS A 52 3.55 -15.25 6.42
N ILE A 53 2.61 -15.05 7.36
CA ILE A 53 1.85 -13.79 7.46
C ILE A 53 2.76 -12.59 7.73
N ASP A 54 3.75 -12.73 8.61
CA ASP A 54 4.72 -11.67 8.92
C ASP A 54 5.55 -11.31 7.69
N PHE A 55 5.98 -12.33 6.93
CA PHE A 55 6.74 -12.11 5.70
C PHE A 55 5.92 -11.31 4.67
N VAL A 56 4.72 -11.78 4.30
CA VAL A 56 3.92 -11.08 3.27
C VAL A 56 3.43 -9.72 3.72
N THR A 57 3.35 -9.50 5.04
CA THR A 57 3.04 -8.21 5.65
C THR A 57 4.21 -7.24 5.48
N GLN A 58 5.39 -7.58 5.96
CA GLN A 58 6.58 -6.73 5.90
C GLN A 58 7.05 -6.49 4.45
N GLU A 59 7.09 -7.52 3.62
CA GLU A 59 7.48 -7.43 2.21
C GLU A 59 6.52 -6.55 1.39
N SER A 60 5.29 -6.30 1.86
CA SER A 60 4.36 -5.39 1.18
C SER A 60 4.89 -3.95 1.04
N THR A 61 5.86 -3.54 1.84
CA THR A 61 6.47 -2.21 1.79
C THR A 61 7.72 -2.14 0.90
N VAL A 62 8.24 -3.28 0.45
CA VAL A 62 9.49 -3.38 -0.30
C VAL A 62 9.45 -2.71 -1.67
N PRO A 63 8.34 -2.70 -2.44
CA PRO A 63 8.27 -1.92 -3.68
C PRO A 63 8.61 -0.44 -3.49
N ASP A 64 8.13 0.17 -2.43
CA ASP A 64 8.49 1.55 -2.11
C ASP A 64 9.97 1.72 -1.72
N LEU A 65 10.53 0.76 -0.99
CA LEU A 65 11.97 0.77 -0.70
C LEU A 65 12.80 0.66 -2.00
N ARG A 66 12.38 -0.16 -2.97
CA ARG A 66 13.03 -0.23 -4.29
C ARG A 66 13.00 1.11 -5.01
N LYS A 67 11.85 1.78 -5.01
CA LYS A 67 11.63 3.08 -5.65
C LYS A 67 12.47 4.21 -5.01
N TYR A 68 12.45 4.31 -3.70
CA TYR A 68 13.01 5.49 -3.01
C TYR A 68 14.41 5.27 -2.45
N THR A 69 14.71 4.10 -1.92
CA THR A 69 15.98 3.80 -1.27
C THR A 69 17.00 3.29 -2.28
N LEU A 70 16.60 2.31 -3.10
CA LEU A 70 17.47 1.74 -4.13
C LEU A 70 17.46 2.59 -5.42
N ARG A 71 16.51 3.52 -5.54
CA ARG A 71 16.35 4.40 -6.71
C ARG A 71 16.23 3.61 -8.02
N ASP A 72 15.51 2.50 -7.97
CA ASP A 72 15.21 1.71 -9.16
C ASP A 72 14.23 2.49 -10.05
N ASN A 73 14.76 3.04 -11.15
CA ASN A 73 13.97 3.82 -12.10
C ASN A 73 12.87 2.99 -12.78
N ALA A 74 13.03 1.66 -12.86
CA ALA A 74 12.02 0.78 -13.42
C ALA A 74 10.87 0.54 -12.42
N GLU A 75 11.09 0.75 -11.12
CA GLU A 75 10.07 0.57 -10.09
C GLU A 75 9.06 1.72 -10.09
N LYS A 76 9.53 2.96 -10.17
CA LYS A 76 8.68 4.14 -10.03
C LYS A 76 7.38 4.11 -10.86
N PRO A 77 7.37 3.81 -12.17
CA PRO A 77 6.15 3.83 -12.98
C PRO A 77 5.14 2.71 -12.63
N ARG A 78 5.52 1.73 -11.81
CA ARG A 78 4.65 0.62 -11.41
C ARG A 78 3.63 1.02 -10.35
N HIS A 79 3.84 2.14 -9.67
CA HIS A 79 3.04 2.61 -8.53
C HIS A 79 1.87 3.50 -8.93
N PHE A 80 1.80 3.99 -10.17
CA PHE A 80 0.80 4.98 -10.56
C PHE A 80 0.42 4.87 -12.04
N ILE A 81 -0.62 5.62 -12.42
CA ILE A 81 -0.99 5.91 -13.79
C ILE A 81 -1.60 7.31 -13.88
N ASP A 82 -1.01 8.18 -14.67
CA ASP A 82 -1.54 9.52 -14.97
C ASP A 82 -2.61 9.40 -16.07
N LEU A 83 -3.83 9.00 -15.70
CA LEU A 83 -4.88 8.64 -16.66
C LEU A 83 -5.15 9.72 -17.70
N GLU A 84 -5.10 10.99 -17.28
CA GLU A 84 -5.38 12.13 -18.17
C GLU A 84 -4.41 12.19 -19.35
N ASN A 85 -3.15 11.74 -19.17
CA ASN A 85 -2.15 11.73 -20.22
C ASN A 85 -2.34 10.60 -21.23
N TYR A 86 -3.09 9.56 -20.87
CA TYR A 86 -3.40 8.43 -21.76
C TYR A 86 -4.60 8.69 -22.68
N GLY A 87 -5.38 9.74 -22.42
CA GLY A 87 -6.54 10.13 -23.20
C GLY A 87 -7.86 9.52 -22.70
N ALA A 88 -8.86 9.41 -23.58
CA ALA A 88 -10.16 8.90 -23.22
C ALA A 88 -10.08 7.42 -22.79
N SER A 89 -10.79 7.05 -21.71
CA SER A 89 -10.69 5.73 -21.07
C SER A 89 -10.97 4.56 -22.02
N ASP A 90 -11.83 4.73 -23.01
CA ASP A 90 -12.17 3.72 -24.04
C ASP A 90 -11.05 3.51 -25.06
N THR A 91 -10.16 4.49 -25.22
CA THR A 91 -9.01 4.42 -26.13
C THR A 91 -7.75 3.86 -25.50
N ILE A 92 -7.70 3.73 -24.18
CA ILE A 92 -6.55 3.21 -23.46
C ILE A 92 -6.45 1.70 -23.66
N PRO A 93 -5.29 1.17 -24.13
CA PRO A 93 -5.07 -0.27 -24.26
C PRO A 93 -5.25 -0.97 -22.92
N LYS A 94 -6.01 -2.06 -22.87
CA LYS A 94 -6.32 -2.73 -21.61
C LYS A 94 -5.25 -3.74 -21.18
N THR A 95 -4.40 -4.20 -22.11
CA THR A 95 -3.32 -5.16 -21.84
C THR A 95 -1.94 -4.51 -21.98
N SER A 96 -0.95 -5.04 -21.26
CA SER A 96 0.47 -4.61 -21.31
C SER A 96 1.03 -4.69 -22.73
N GLU A 97 0.71 -5.75 -23.48
CA GLU A 97 1.17 -5.93 -24.86
C GLU A 97 0.66 -4.81 -25.79
N LEU A 98 -0.62 -4.49 -25.72
CA LEU A 98 -1.21 -3.44 -26.54
C LEU A 98 -0.72 -2.04 -26.14
N ALA A 99 -0.48 -1.82 -24.85
CA ALA A 99 0.09 -0.56 -24.36
C ALA A 99 1.49 -0.32 -24.94
N LYS A 100 2.36 -1.33 -24.90
CA LYS A 100 3.73 -1.28 -25.46
C LYS A 100 3.76 -1.12 -27.00
N LYS A 101 2.69 -1.53 -27.68
CA LYS A 101 2.53 -1.27 -29.14
C LYS A 101 2.10 0.15 -29.44
N LYS A 102 1.32 0.77 -28.56
CA LYS A 102 0.75 2.12 -28.75
C LYS A 102 1.65 3.23 -28.26
N TYR A 103 2.36 3.02 -27.14
CA TYR A 103 3.16 4.02 -26.45
C TYR A 103 4.61 3.59 -26.38
N ASP A 104 5.54 4.52 -26.54
CA ASP A 104 6.96 4.25 -26.34
C ASP A 104 7.33 4.09 -24.85
N GLU A 105 8.51 3.55 -24.58
CA GLU A 105 8.99 3.27 -23.22
C GLU A 105 9.11 4.55 -22.37
N LYS A 106 9.54 5.66 -22.97
CA LYS A 106 9.67 6.95 -22.29
C LYS A 106 8.31 7.47 -21.85
N PHE A 107 7.30 7.37 -22.71
CA PHE A 107 5.93 7.77 -22.38
C PHE A 107 5.39 6.91 -21.22
N LEU A 108 5.52 5.58 -21.31
CA LEU A 108 5.06 4.65 -20.29
C LEU A 108 5.76 4.88 -18.94
N SER A 109 7.08 5.05 -18.96
CA SER A 109 7.83 5.29 -17.71
C SER A 109 7.54 6.65 -17.08
N SER A 110 7.16 7.65 -17.87
CA SER A 110 6.83 8.99 -17.36
C SER A 110 5.41 9.08 -16.81
N ASN A 111 4.45 8.34 -17.37
CA ASN A 111 3.03 8.45 -17.06
C ASN A 111 2.48 7.26 -16.25
N GLY A 112 3.35 6.31 -15.87
CA GLY A 112 2.98 5.18 -15.02
C GLY A 112 2.31 4.02 -15.76
N ILE A 113 2.48 2.80 -15.24
CA ILE A 113 2.05 1.54 -15.85
C ILE A 113 1.28 0.63 -14.89
N LEU A 114 0.84 1.13 -13.76
CA LEU A 114 0.25 0.36 -12.66
C LEU A 114 -0.77 -0.71 -13.10
N PRO A 115 -1.83 -0.42 -13.90
CA PRO A 115 -2.84 -1.42 -14.23
C PRO A 115 -2.29 -2.58 -15.07
N TRP A 116 -1.33 -2.31 -15.94
CA TRP A 116 -0.69 -3.35 -16.74
C TRP A 116 0.31 -4.15 -15.91
N TYR A 117 1.01 -3.50 -14.99
CA TYR A 117 1.98 -4.18 -14.13
C TYR A 117 1.29 -5.15 -13.16
N ILE A 118 0.13 -4.79 -12.59
CA ILE A 118 -0.72 -5.71 -11.81
C ILE A 118 -1.03 -6.98 -12.63
N GLN A 119 -1.42 -6.84 -13.90
CA GLN A 119 -1.69 -7.97 -14.78
C GLN A 119 -0.44 -8.84 -15.02
N ASP A 120 0.71 -8.20 -15.26
CA ASP A 120 1.98 -8.90 -15.48
C ASP A 120 2.42 -9.67 -14.22
N VAL A 121 2.23 -9.11 -13.00
CA VAL A 121 2.52 -9.80 -11.74
C VAL A 121 1.57 -10.97 -11.51
N MET A 122 0.27 -10.83 -11.87
CA MET A 122 -0.71 -11.93 -11.80
C MET A 122 -0.29 -13.15 -12.63
N VAL A 123 0.22 -12.93 -13.85
CA VAL A 123 0.74 -14.02 -14.70
C VAL A 123 1.93 -14.71 -14.03
N LYS A 124 2.86 -13.94 -13.47
CA LYS A 124 4.04 -14.47 -12.78
C LYS A 124 3.65 -15.24 -11.52
N LEU A 125 2.73 -14.71 -10.71
CA LEU A 125 2.24 -15.37 -9.50
C LEU A 125 1.52 -16.68 -9.82
N THR A 126 0.66 -16.70 -10.85
CA THR A 126 0.01 -17.92 -11.33
C THR A 126 1.04 -18.98 -11.72
N LYS A 127 2.10 -18.58 -12.44
CA LYS A 127 3.18 -19.50 -12.80
C LYS A 127 3.95 -20.00 -11.57
N ALA A 128 4.26 -19.12 -10.61
CA ALA A 128 4.94 -19.49 -9.37
C ALA A 128 4.14 -20.52 -8.55
N PHE A 129 2.81 -20.36 -8.47
CA PHE A 129 1.92 -21.35 -7.86
C PHE A 129 1.95 -22.68 -8.61
N LYS A 130 1.83 -22.67 -9.95
CA LYS A 130 1.86 -23.88 -10.78
C LYS A 130 3.16 -24.66 -10.58
N ASP A 131 4.28 -23.97 -10.52
CA ASP A 131 5.61 -24.54 -10.36
C ASP A 131 5.97 -24.81 -8.88
N LYS A 132 5.07 -24.49 -7.93
CA LYS A 132 5.25 -24.64 -6.48
C LYS A 132 6.54 -23.96 -5.95
N ARG A 133 6.87 -22.80 -6.49
CA ARG A 133 8.08 -22.04 -6.10
C ARG A 133 7.78 -21.11 -4.92
N LYS A 134 7.87 -21.67 -3.70
CA LYS A 134 7.50 -21.02 -2.44
C LYS A 134 7.98 -19.57 -2.32
N THR A 135 9.28 -19.33 -2.45
CA THR A 135 9.87 -17.99 -2.33
C THR A 135 9.26 -17.01 -3.32
N GLU A 136 9.11 -17.40 -4.59
CA GLU A 136 8.51 -16.53 -5.59
C GLU A 136 7.02 -16.28 -5.33
N ILE A 137 6.28 -17.27 -4.84
CA ILE A 137 4.87 -17.10 -4.46
C ILE A 137 4.76 -15.99 -3.41
N LEU A 138 5.57 -16.05 -2.35
CA LEU A 138 5.50 -15.10 -1.24
C LEU A 138 5.90 -13.69 -1.65
N PHE A 139 7.01 -13.51 -2.38
CA PHE A 139 7.44 -12.21 -2.86
C PHE A 139 6.45 -11.60 -3.85
N LEU A 140 6.01 -12.37 -4.85
CA LEU A 140 5.06 -11.87 -5.87
C LEU A 140 3.69 -11.56 -5.26
N ALA A 141 3.25 -12.33 -4.27
CA ALA A 141 1.99 -12.03 -3.57
C ALA A 141 2.11 -10.74 -2.76
N ALA A 142 3.21 -10.55 -2.01
CA ALA A 142 3.44 -9.32 -1.25
C ALA A 142 3.49 -8.09 -2.17
N ASP A 143 4.27 -8.16 -3.25
CA ASP A 143 4.35 -7.11 -4.27
C ASP A 143 2.97 -6.82 -4.91
N LEU A 144 2.22 -7.86 -5.27
CA LEU A 144 0.90 -7.70 -5.87
C LEU A 144 -0.08 -6.99 -4.94
N GLY A 145 -0.05 -7.32 -3.64
CA GLY A 145 -0.87 -6.63 -2.63
C GLY A 145 -0.51 -5.15 -2.52
N HIS A 146 0.78 -4.81 -2.58
CA HIS A 146 1.24 -3.41 -2.64
C HIS A 146 0.62 -2.67 -3.83
N TYR A 147 0.80 -3.16 -5.06
CA TYR A 147 0.28 -2.48 -6.27
C TYR A 147 -1.25 -2.44 -6.32
N ILE A 148 -1.94 -3.42 -5.74
CA ILE A 148 -3.41 -3.35 -5.58
C ILE A 148 -3.78 -2.27 -4.56
N GLY A 149 -3.03 -2.10 -3.48
CA GLY A 149 -3.14 -0.97 -2.57
C GLY A 149 -3.01 0.37 -3.29
N ASP A 150 -1.94 0.55 -4.06
CA ASP A 150 -1.70 1.74 -4.89
C ASP A 150 -2.84 2.01 -5.87
N ALA A 151 -3.38 0.97 -6.50
CA ALA A 151 -4.52 1.10 -7.41
C ALA A 151 -5.80 1.59 -6.71
N HIS A 152 -5.92 1.40 -5.39
CA HIS A 152 -7.03 1.92 -4.59
C HIS A 152 -6.75 3.30 -3.99
N MET A 153 -5.56 3.87 -4.18
CA MET A 153 -5.22 5.23 -3.81
C MET A 153 -5.62 6.19 -4.94
N PRO A 154 -6.62 7.07 -4.75
CA PRO A 154 -7.13 7.91 -5.84
C PRO A 154 -6.04 8.73 -6.52
N LEU A 155 -5.15 9.34 -5.74
CA LEU A 155 -4.11 10.22 -6.27
C LEU A 155 -3.00 9.50 -7.03
N HIS A 156 -2.89 8.17 -6.95
CA HIS A 156 -2.03 7.36 -7.83
C HIS A 156 -2.60 7.18 -9.24
N THR A 157 -3.78 7.73 -9.52
CA THR A 157 -4.43 7.60 -10.84
C THR A 157 -4.50 8.89 -11.62
N ALA A 158 -3.82 9.97 -11.15
CA ALA A 158 -3.94 11.31 -11.73
C ALA A 158 -2.63 12.09 -11.79
N VAL A 159 -2.51 12.94 -12.79
CA VAL A 159 -1.41 13.92 -12.93
C VAL A 159 -1.34 14.85 -11.71
N ASN A 160 -2.48 15.22 -11.13
CA ASN A 160 -2.54 16.06 -9.93
C ASN A 160 -2.33 15.27 -8.64
N HIS A 161 -1.39 14.34 -8.63
CA HIS A 161 -1.16 13.38 -7.56
C HIS A 161 -0.89 14.00 -6.17
N ASP A 162 -0.30 15.21 -6.10
CA ASP A 162 -0.04 15.91 -4.83
C ASP A 162 -0.77 17.25 -4.72
N GLY A 163 -1.80 17.47 -5.53
CA GLY A 163 -2.60 18.70 -5.49
C GLY A 163 -1.90 19.95 -6.01
N LEU A 164 -0.75 19.83 -6.69
CA LEU A 164 0.01 20.96 -7.18
C LEU A 164 -0.75 21.80 -8.19
N LEU A 165 -1.56 21.17 -9.03
CA LEU A 165 -2.36 21.84 -10.07
C LEU A 165 -3.55 22.62 -9.49
N THR A 166 -3.94 22.33 -8.25
CA THR A 166 -5.10 22.91 -7.56
C THR A 166 -4.70 23.71 -6.31
N ASN A 167 -3.39 24.00 -6.14
CA ASN A 167 -2.85 24.67 -4.96
C ASN A 167 -3.13 23.95 -3.63
N GLN A 168 -3.13 22.60 -3.66
CA GLN A 168 -3.41 21.73 -2.52
C GLN A 168 -2.21 20.82 -2.21
N LYS A 169 -0.99 21.35 -2.35
CA LYS A 169 0.24 20.61 -2.13
C LYS A 169 0.25 19.89 -0.79
N GLY A 170 0.70 18.62 -0.80
CA GLY A 170 0.81 17.77 0.38
C GLY A 170 -0.44 16.94 0.65
N ILE A 171 -1.48 17.04 -0.20
CA ILE A 171 -2.72 16.28 -0.03
C ILE A 171 -2.50 14.77 -0.18
N HIS A 172 -1.49 14.37 -0.94
CA HIS A 172 -1.12 12.97 -1.12
C HIS A 172 -0.74 12.32 0.21
N ALA A 173 0.31 12.82 0.84
CA ALA A 173 0.76 12.31 2.15
C ALA A 173 -0.29 12.49 3.26
N LEU A 174 -1.09 13.54 3.18
CA LEU A 174 -2.20 13.77 4.12
C LEU A 174 -3.23 12.63 4.04
N TRP A 175 -3.64 12.26 2.83
CA TRP A 175 -4.68 11.26 2.60
C TRP A 175 -4.22 9.83 2.87
N GLU A 176 -3.04 9.46 2.37
CA GLU A 176 -2.60 8.06 2.40
C GLU A 176 -1.74 7.67 3.61
N ALA A 177 -1.07 8.65 4.26
CA ALA A 177 -0.23 8.37 5.41
C ALA A 177 -0.82 8.97 6.69
N ARG A 178 -1.02 10.29 6.74
CA ARG A 178 -1.38 10.95 7.98
C ARG A 178 -2.75 10.56 8.52
N ILE A 179 -3.76 10.40 7.65
CA ILE A 179 -5.10 9.95 8.08
C ILE A 179 -5.06 8.52 8.59
N PRO A 180 -4.49 7.52 7.89
CA PRO A 180 -4.35 6.15 8.42
C PRO A 180 -3.56 6.07 9.73
N GLU A 181 -2.47 6.83 9.87
CA GLU A 181 -1.69 6.88 11.12
C GLU A 181 -2.53 7.37 12.30
N MET A 182 -3.38 8.38 12.10
CA MET A 182 -4.18 8.94 13.18
C MET A 182 -5.43 8.14 13.52
N PHE A 183 -6.08 7.53 12.53
CA PHE A 183 -7.40 6.93 12.68
C PHE A 183 -7.45 5.44 12.37
N GLY A 184 -6.42 4.89 11.75
CA GLY A 184 -6.41 3.51 11.27
C GLY A 184 -6.58 2.46 12.37
N LYS A 185 -6.15 2.75 13.61
CA LYS A 185 -6.39 1.87 14.76
C LYS A 185 -7.88 1.63 15.05
N ASP A 186 -8.74 2.55 14.63
CA ASP A 186 -10.19 2.49 14.84
C ASP A 186 -10.90 1.90 13.60
N TYR A 187 -10.20 1.62 12.49
CA TYR A 187 -10.76 1.04 11.28
C TYR A 187 -11.05 -0.45 11.47
N ASN A 188 -12.17 -0.89 10.93
CA ASN A 188 -12.48 -2.30 10.89
C ASN A 188 -12.01 -2.92 9.56
N PHE A 189 -10.92 -3.67 9.61
CA PHE A 189 -10.32 -4.31 8.44
C PHE A 189 -10.99 -5.64 8.04
N HIS A 190 -11.99 -6.11 8.79
CA HIS A 190 -12.79 -7.25 8.36
C HIS A 190 -13.51 -6.94 7.05
N THR A 191 -13.44 -7.87 6.10
CA THR A 191 -14.08 -7.77 4.78
C THR A 191 -14.83 -9.05 4.43
N GLU A 192 -15.45 -9.08 3.29
CA GLU A 192 -15.92 -10.32 2.70
C GLU A 192 -14.75 -11.22 2.26
N ASP A 193 -15.04 -12.54 2.15
CA ASP A 193 -14.04 -13.52 1.72
C ASP A 193 -13.63 -13.33 0.25
N ALA A 194 -12.42 -13.81 -0.07
CA ALA A 194 -11.86 -13.79 -1.41
C ALA A 194 -12.78 -14.46 -2.44
N LYS A 195 -12.92 -13.84 -3.60
CA LYS A 195 -13.73 -14.35 -4.73
C LYS A 195 -12.86 -14.58 -5.96
N TYR A 196 -13.21 -15.59 -6.75
CA TYR A 196 -12.56 -15.81 -8.04
C TYR A 196 -12.91 -14.69 -9.01
N ILE A 197 -11.89 -14.09 -9.62
CA ILE A 197 -12.02 -13.02 -10.61
C ILE A 197 -12.01 -13.64 -12.00
N THR A 198 -13.12 -13.55 -12.72
CA THR A 198 -13.28 -14.14 -14.05
C THR A 198 -12.52 -13.37 -15.14
N ASN A 199 -12.33 -12.08 -14.96
CA ASN A 199 -11.63 -11.21 -15.90
C ASN A 199 -10.73 -10.23 -15.15
N ILE A 200 -9.44 -10.59 -15.03
CA ILE A 200 -8.41 -9.80 -14.34
C ILE A 200 -8.23 -8.43 -14.98
N GLU A 201 -8.19 -8.36 -16.32
CA GLU A 201 -8.03 -7.11 -17.06
C GLU A 201 -9.17 -6.12 -16.71
N ALA A 202 -10.41 -6.54 -16.93
CA ALA A 202 -11.58 -5.69 -16.67
C ALA A 202 -11.65 -5.26 -15.19
N THR A 203 -11.36 -6.18 -14.26
CA THR A 203 -11.37 -5.88 -12.82
C THR A 203 -10.28 -4.86 -12.46
N THR A 204 -9.06 -5.03 -12.97
CA THR A 204 -7.96 -4.08 -12.73
C THR A 204 -8.34 -2.68 -13.21
N TRP A 205 -8.88 -2.56 -14.42
CA TRP A 205 -9.31 -1.27 -14.96
C TRP A 205 -10.51 -0.67 -14.23
N SER A 206 -11.42 -1.50 -13.71
CA SER A 206 -12.50 -1.03 -12.83
C SER A 206 -11.96 -0.41 -11.55
N ILE A 207 -11.00 -1.05 -10.90
CA ILE A 207 -10.34 -0.50 -9.70
C ILE A 207 -9.73 0.87 -9.98
N ILE A 208 -8.97 1.00 -11.07
CA ILE A 208 -8.34 2.27 -11.46
C ILE A 208 -9.38 3.37 -11.72
N ASN A 209 -10.43 3.07 -12.49
CA ASN A 209 -11.46 4.05 -12.81
C ASN A 209 -12.28 4.46 -11.57
N ASP A 210 -12.62 3.50 -10.70
CA ASP A 210 -13.31 3.76 -9.43
C ASP A 210 -12.46 4.69 -8.54
N SER A 211 -11.17 4.41 -8.41
CA SER A 211 -10.23 5.24 -7.64
C SER A 211 -10.10 6.63 -8.24
N HIS A 212 -9.94 6.73 -9.55
CA HIS A 212 -9.87 8.02 -10.27
C HIS A 212 -11.12 8.88 -10.05
N SER A 213 -12.30 8.27 -10.00
CA SER A 213 -13.56 8.99 -9.74
C SER A 213 -13.62 9.68 -8.38
N LEU A 214 -12.79 9.27 -7.43
CA LEU A 214 -12.72 9.85 -6.08
C LEU A 214 -11.82 11.09 -5.99
N ILE A 215 -11.07 11.45 -7.04
CA ILE A 215 -10.13 12.59 -7.02
C ILE A 215 -10.89 13.90 -6.84
N ALA A 216 -11.91 14.15 -7.65
CA ALA A 216 -12.67 15.40 -7.56
C ALA A 216 -13.35 15.57 -6.18
N PRO A 217 -14.02 14.54 -5.60
CA PRO A 217 -14.58 14.63 -4.24
C PRO A 217 -13.51 14.91 -3.16
N LEU A 218 -12.35 14.25 -3.21
CA LEU A 218 -11.32 14.45 -2.18
C LEU A 218 -10.68 15.85 -2.26
N LEU A 219 -10.41 16.35 -3.47
CA LEU A 219 -9.89 17.71 -3.67
C LEU A 219 -10.92 18.77 -3.26
N LEU A 220 -12.19 18.54 -3.58
CA LEU A 220 -13.27 19.45 -3.18
C LEU A 220 -13.43 19.51 -1.66
N ALA A 221 -13.34 18.37 -0.98
CA ALA A 221 -13.42 18.32 0.48
C ALA A 221 -12.30 19.15 1.14
N ASP A 222 -11.06 19.00 0.67
CA ASP A 222 -9.93 19.80 1.15
C ASP A 222 -10.11 21.29 0.82
N LYS A 223 -10.51 21.62 -0.42
CA LYS A 223 -10.75 23.01 -0.82
C LYS A 223 -11.80 23.70 0.08
N ASN A 224 -12.94 23.05 0.29
CA ASN A 224 -14.02 23.60 1.13
C ASN A 224 -13.54 23.81 2.57
N LEU A 225 -12.74 22.88 3.10
CA LEU A 225 -12.18 23.01 4.44
C LEU A 225 -11.19 24.18 4.54
N ARG A 226 -10.30 24.33 3.56
CA ARG A 226 -9.35 25.46 3.46
C ARG A 226 -10.06 26.80 3.45
N ASP A 227 -11.11 26.92 2.64
CA ASP A 227 -11.91 28.13 2.52
C ASP A 227 -12.64 28.47 3.83
N ALA A 228 -13.05 27.45 4.61
CA ALA A 228 -13.78 27.62 5.85
C ALA A 228 -12.93 28.02 7.06
N ILE A 229 -11.68 27.50 7.17
CA ILE A 229 -10.89 27.69 8.41
C ILE A 229 -9.69 28.64 8.25
N GLY A 230 -9.31 28.96 7.02
CA GLY A 230 -8.12 29.77 6.72
C GLY A 230 -6.81 29.01 6.76
N VAL A 231 -5.84 29.45 5.95
CA VAL A 231 -4.55 28.78 5.77
C VAL A 231 -3.68 28.80 7.04
N ASP A 232 -3.83 29.80 7.88
CA ASP A 232 -3.12 29.99 9.14
C ASP A 232 -3.43 28.89 10.18
N LYS A 233 -4.54 28.16 10.04
CA LYS A 233 -4.94 27.05 10.93
C LYS A 233 -4.70 25.67 10.34
N MET A 234 -4.21 25.61 9.11
CA MET A 234 -4.00 24.34 8.41
C MET A 234 -2.71 23.65 8.82
N TYR A 235 -1.66 24.41 9.10
CA TYR A 235 -0.31 23.90 9.26
C TYR A 235 0.25 24.20 10.64
N ASN A 236 1.06 23.27 11.14
CA ASN A 236 1.89 23.54 12.30
C ASN A 236 2.94 24.59 11.95
N LEU A 237 3.32 25.40 12.92
CA LEU A 237 4.40 26.37 12.78
C LEU A 237 5.67 25.85 13.46
N ASP A 238 6.81 26.16 12.90
CA ASP A 238 8.12 25.90 13.51
C ASP A 238 8.43 26.98 14.58
N VAL A 239 9.59 26.83 15.23
CA VAL A 239 10.06 27.75 16.28
C VAL A 239 10.29 29.20 15.80
N LYS A 240 10.28 29.43 14.49
CA LYS A 240 10.46 30.74 13.86
C LYS A 240 9.14 31.31 13.35
N GLY A 241 8.02 30.60 13.52
CA GLY A 241 6.71 30.99 13.03
C GLY A 241 6.46 30.71 11.53
N ALA A 242 7.36 29.97 10.87
CA ALA A 242 7.16 29.49 9.51
C ALA A 242 6.38 28.17 9.50
N ILE A 243 5.72 27.83 8.37
CA ILE A 243 5.03 26.54 8.26
C ILE A 243 6.05 25.40 8.44
N ALA A 244 5.78 24.55 9.42
CA ALA A 244 6.61 23.39 9.74
C ALA A 244 6.62 22.38 8.60
N LYS A 245 7.77 21.78 8.39
CA LYS A 245 7.99 20.75 7.37
C LYS A 245 8.63 19.54 8.00
N ASN A 246 8.27 18.36 7.48
CA ASN A 246 8.95 17.13 7.85
C ASN A 246 10.33 17.04 7.15
N LYS A 247 11.09 15.99 7.44
CA LYS A 247 12.41 15.73 6.84
C LYS A 247 12.41 15.58 5.31
N PHE A 248 11.24 15.37 4.70
CA PHE A 248 11.04 15.26 3.25
C PHE A 248 10.56 16.57 2.62
N ASN A 249 10.53 17.66 3.41
CA ASN A 249 10.06 18.96 2.97
C ASN A 249 8.53 19.03 2.71
N ASP A 250 7.75 18.06 3.21
CA ASP A 250 6.29 18.10 3.16
C ASP A 250 5.74 18.97 4.29
N LEU A 251 4.64 19.65 4.02
CA LEU A 251 3.97 20.52 4.97
C LEU A 251 3.29 19.69 6.08
N ILE A 252 3.50 20.04 7.34
CA ILE A 252 2.90 19.34 8.48
C ILE A 252 1.57 19.98 8.83
N HIS A 253 0.48 19.30 8.50
CA HIS A 253 -0.86 19.73 8.86
C HIS A 253 -1.12 19.61 10.37
N THR A 254 -1.95 20.51 10.92
CA THR A 254 -2.41 20.40 12.32
C THR A 254 -3.33 19.19 12.48
N ASP A 255 -3.34 18.58 13.67
CA ASP A 255 -4.21 17.44 13.96
C ASP A 255 -5.70 17.79 13.83
N ASP A 256 -6.10 19.05 14.16
CA ASP A 256 -7.47 19.54 13.94
C ASP A 256 -7.83 19.56 12.45
N TYR A 257 -6.91 20.01 11.59
CA TYR A 257 -7.13 19.98 10.15
C TYR A 257 -7.30 18.56 9.63
N VAL A 258 -6.40 17.64 10.01
CA VAL A 258 -6.45 16.22 9.59
C VAL A 258 -7.77 15.58 10.02
N LYS A 259 -8.20 15.82 11.27
CA LYS A 259 -9.47 15.32 11.79
C LYS A 259 -10.68 15.84 10.99
N ARG A 260 -10.75 17.13 10.72
CA ARG A 260 -11.85 17.73 9.92
C ARG A 260 -11.84 17.23 8.49
N TYR A 261 -10.67 17.10 7.89
CA TYR A 261 -10.57 16.56 6.53
C TYR A 261 -11.01 15.09 6.47
N ASN A 262 -10.59 14.25 7.42
CA ASN A 262 -11.07 12.87 7.51
C ASN A 262 -12.59 12.78 7.67
N GLN A 263 -13.19 13.67 8.46
CA GLN A 263 -14.65 13.78 8.60
C GLN A 263 -15.32 14.18 7.27
N ALA A 264 -14.76 15.15 6.54
CA ALA A 264 -15.27 15.59 5.25
C ALA A 264 -15.17 14.51 4.16
N LEU A 265 -14.17 13.61 4.23
CA LEU A 265 -14.01 12.46 3.35
C LEU A 265 -15.05 11.34 3.60
N ASN A 266 -15.83 11.42 4.69
CA ASN A 266 -16.91 10.47 5.00
C ASN A 266 -16.52 8.99 4.90
N GLY A 267 -15.40 8.63 5.51
CA GLY A 267 -14.88 7.26 5.55
C GLY A 267 -14.28 6.78 4.23
N MET A 268 -13.93 7.67 3.31
CA MET A 268 -13.35 7.29 2.01
C MET A 268 -12.08 6.46 2.17
N VAL A 269 -11.19 6.87 3.08
CA VAL A 269 -9.90 6.19 3.32
C VAL A 269 -10.12 4.75 3.79
N GLU A 270 -10.91 4.53 4.83
CA GLU A 270 -11.24 3.18 5.32
C GLU A 270 -11.90 2.33 4.24
N LYS A 271 -12.84 2.91 3.46
CA LYS A 271 -13.51 2.18 2.36
C LYS A 271 -12.53 1.73 1.28
N GLN A 272 -11.55 2.56 0.92
CA GLN A 272 -10.54 2.19 -0.07
C GLN A 272 -9.58 1.12 0.46
N LEU A 273 -9.14 1.20 1.73
CA LEU A 273 -8.37 0.14 2.38
C LEU A 273 -9.13 -1.20 2.37
N ARG A 274 -10.39 -1.20 2.75
CA ARG A 274 -11.23 -2.43 2.74
C ARG A 274 -11.41 -3.00 1.34
N LYS A 275 -11.62 -2.16 0.32
CA LYS A 275 -11.66 -2.61 -1.08
C LYS A 275 -10.31 -3.23 -1.51
N ALA A 276 -9.20 -2.61 -1.14
CA ALA A 276 -7.87 -3.14 -1.43
C ALA A 276 -7.65 -4.53 -0.80
N ILE A 277 -8.11 -4.76 0.44
CA ILE A 277 -8.05 -6.06 1.12
C ILE A 277 -8.81 -7.14 0.34
N VAL A 278 -10.08 -6.85 -0.04
CA VAL A 278 -10.92 -7.79 -0.83
C VAL A 278 -10.27 -8.11 -2.16
N MET A 279 -9.74 -7.10 -2.84
CA MET A 279 -9.12 -7.33 -4.15
C MET A 279 -7.79 -8.07 -4.00
N THR A 280 -6.94 -7.74 -3.05
CA THR A 280 -5.67 -8.45 -2.81
C THR A 280 -5.92 -9.94 -2.57
N SER A 281 -6.81 -10.29 -1.64
CA SER A 281 -7.16 -11.68 -1.37
C SER A 281 -7.76 -12.38 -2.61
N SER A 282 -8.63 -11.69 -3.36
CA SER A 282 -9.26 -12.24 -4.57
C SER A 282 -8.26 -12.47 -5.70
N TYR A 283 -7.27 -11.57 -5.87
CA TYR A 283 -6.20 -11.77 -6.85
C TYR A 283 -5.30 -12.95 -6.48
N TRP A 284 -4.88 -13.08 -5.21
CA TRP A 284 -4.10 -14.24 -4.75
C TRP A 284 -4.86 -15.55 -4.94
N TYR A 285 -6.14 -15.57 -4.53
CA TYR A 285 -7.00 -16.73 -4.71
C TYR A 285 -7.16 -17.10 -6.18
N THR A 286 -7.38 -16.11 -7.05
CA THR A 286 -7.53 -16.31 -8.48
C THR A 286 -6.25 -16.86 -9.12
N ALA A 287 -5.08 -16.36 -8.74
CA ALA A 287 -3.79 -16.87 -9.22
C ALA A 287 -3.61 -18.36 -8.86
N TRP A 288 -3.94 -18.75 -7.62
CA TRP A 288 -3.90 -20.12 -7.17
C TRP A 288 -4.90 -21.02 -7.91
N VAL A 289 -6.13 -20.55 -8.13
CA VAL A 289 -7.14 -21.30 -8.91
C VAL A 289 -6.67 -21.49 -10.35
N ASN A 290 -6.17 -20.46 -11.01
CA ASN A 290 -5.66 -20.52 -12.38
C ASN A 290 -4.42 -21.40 -12.52
N ALA A 291 -3.67 -21.57 -11.45
CA ALA A 291 -2.55 -22.53 -11.38
C ALA A 291 -3.01 -24.01 -11.25
N GLY A 292 -4.30 -24.26 -11.16
CA GLY A 292 -4.87 -25.60 -10.96
C GLY A 292 -5.01 -26.00 -9.49
N LYS A 293 -5.05 -25.06 -8.57
CA LYS A 293 -5.18 -25.26 -7.11
C LYS A 293 -4.11 -26.23 -6.57
N PRO A 294 -2.80 -25.99 -6.81
CA PRO A 294 -1.77 -26.89 -6.35
C PRO A 294 -1.82 -27.06 -4.84
N ASP A 295 -1.57 -28.28 -4.37
CA ASP A 295 -1.33 -28.53 -2.96
C ASP A 295 -0.01 -27.87 -2.53
N LEU A 296 -0.08 -26.96 -1.55
CA LEU A 296 1.06 -26.20 -1.02
C LEU A 296 1.54 -26.73 0.33
N SER A 297 0.86 -27.75 0.91
CA SER A 297 1.18 -28.27 2.25
C SER A 297 2.62 -28.81 2.34
N SER A 298 3.16 -29.32 1.24
CA SER A 298 4.54 -29.84 1.18
C SER A 298 5.62 -28.74 1.12
N LEU A 299 5.23 -27.47 0.99
CA LEU A 299 6.14 -26.33 0.98
C LEU A 299 6.50 -25.84 2.39
N ASP A 300 5.71 -26.22 3.39
CA ASP A 300 5.91 -25.88 4.79
C ASP A 300 6.22 -27.12 5.63
N THR A 301 6.85 -26.93 6.79
CA THR A 301 7.03 -28.03 7.72
C THR A 301 5.77 -28.22 8.58
N PRO A 302 5.45 -29.47 8.99
CA PRO A 302 4.33 -29.72 9.91
C PRO A 302 4.44 -28.90 11.22
N GLU A 303 5.66 -28.75 11.73
CA GLU A 303 5.95 -28.00 12.96
C GLU A 303 5.59 -26.53 12.83
N GLN A 304 5.87 -25.91 11.68
CA GLN A 304 5.50 -24.51 11.40
C GLN A 304 3.97 -24.35 11.38
N THR A 305 3.29 -25.25 10.69
CA THR A 305 1.82 -25.21 10.60
C THR A 305 1.18 -25.41 11.97
N GLU A 306 1.64 -26.38 12.75
CA GLU A 306 1.08 -26.65 14.09
C GLU A 306 1.35 -25.48 15.06
N ARG A 307 2.52 -24.86 15.00
CA ARG A 307 2.84 -23.66 15.81
C ARG A 307 1.89 -22.50 15.53
N ASN A 308 1.52 -22.26 14.28
CA ASN A 308 0.68 -21.13 13.88
C ASN A 308 -0.83 -21.40 14.04
N LYS A 309 -1.22 -22.65 14.27
CA LYS A 309 -2.61 -23.10 14.29
C LYS A 309 -3.49 -22.40 15.33
N GLU A 310 -2.99 -22.25 16.54
CA GLU A 310 -3.76 -21.59 17.61
C GLU A 310 -3.90 -20.08 17.36
N ASN A 311 -2.88 -19.42 16.81
CA ASN A 311 -2.95 -18.01 16.43
C ASN A 311 -3.97 -17.82 15.30
N LEU A 312 -3.91 -18.64 14.24
CA LEU A 312 -4.88 -18.61 13.15
C LEU A 312 -6.31 -18.80 13.68
N LYS A 313 -6.52 -19.74 14.59
CA LYS A 313 -7.84 -19.98 15.20
C LYS A 313 -8.35 -18.78 15.98
N ALA A 314 -7.46 -18.09 16.72
CA ALA A 314 -7.81 -16.87 17.45
C ALA A 314 -8.20 -15.74 16.50
N ASP A 315 -7.42 -15.52 15.45
CA ASP A 315 -7.68 -14.48 14.44
C ASP A 315 -8.96 -14.78 13.65
N LEU A 316 -9.19 -16.02 13.26
CA LEU A 316 -10.43 -16.43 12.59
C LEU A 316 -11.67 -16.30 13.49
N LYS A 317 -11.52 -16.41 14.80
CA LYS A 317 -12.62 -16.13 15.73
C LYS A 317 -13.01 -14.65 15.70
N LEU A 318 -12.04 -13.73 15.66
CA LEU A 318 -12.29 -12.29 15.49
C LEU A 318 -12.90 -12.01 14.11
N TRP A 319 -12.33 -12.61 13.07
CA TRP A 319 -12.84 -12.51 11.71
C TRP A 319 -14.30 -12.95 11.61
N SER A 320 -14.66 -14.09 12.17
CA SER A 320 -16.05 -14.62 12.17
C SER A 320 -17.04 -13.72 12.92
N GLN A 321 -16.58 -12.86 13.81
CA GLN A 321 -17.39 -11.86 14.49
C GLN A 321 -17.54 -10.56 13.68
N GLY A 322 -17.02 -10.52 12.47
CA GLY A 322 -17.04 -9.32 11.63
C GLY A 322 -16.13 -8.21 12.14
N LYS A 323 -15.06 -8.55 12.87
CA LYS A 323 -14.18 -7.60 13.55
C LYS A 323 -12.72 -7.92 13.23
N LEU A 324 -12.00 -6.93 12.74
CA LEU A 324 -10.55 -6.92 12.69
C LEU A 324 -10.11 -5.47 12.87
N PHE A 325 -9.97 -5.05 14.11
CA PHE A 325 -9.47 -3.71 14.44
C PHE A 325 -7.95 -3.73 14.44
N GLY A 326 -7.38 -2.56 14.22
CA GLY A 326 -5.99 -2.19 14.11
C GLY A 326 -5.01 -3.27 14.52
N LEU A 327 -4.49 -3.96 13.54
CA LEU A 327 -3.40 -4.89 13.77
C LEU A 327 -2.28 -4.04 14.35
N GLU A 328 -1.97 -4.20 15.63
CA GLU A 328 -0.82 -3.51 16.20
C GLU A 328 0.38 -3.79 15.29
N SER A 329 0.95 -2.74 14.72
CA SER A 329 2.31 -2.86 14.19
C SER A 329 3.15 -3.36 15.36
N GLU A 330 3.91 -4.41 15.14
CA GLU A 330 4.86 -4.84 16.17
C GLU A 330 5.61 -3.61 16.67
N LYS A 331 5.63 -3.48 17.98
CA LYS A 331 6.20 -2.37 18.72
C LYS A 331 7.52 -1.96 18.10
N ASP A 332 7.66 -0.65 17.91
CA ASP A 332 8.93 0.00 17.67
C ASP A 332 10.06 -0.77 18.34
N PHE A 333 11.02 -1.18 17.53
CA PHE A 333 12.28 -1.66 18.07
C PHE A 333 12.91 -0.48 18.81
N ASP A 334 12.79 -0.48 20.14
CA ASP A 334 13.54 0.40 21.05
C ASP A 334 15.07 0.22 20.88
#